data_28a647d56153a4260baa854488d57665
#
_entry.id   28a647d56153a4260baa854488d57665
#
_cell.length_a   1.000
_cell.length_b   1.000
_cell.length_c   1.000
_cell.angle_alpha   90.00
_cell.angle_beta   90.00
_cell.angle_gamma   90.00
#
_symmetry.space_group_name_H-M   'P 1'
#
loop_
_entity.id
_entity.type
_entity.pdbx_description
1 polymer ?
#
loop_
_entity_poly.entity_id
_entity_poly.type
_entity_poly.pdbx_seq_one_letter_code
_entity_poly.pdbx_strand_id
1 'polypeptide(L)'
;MRFLTRLLGAALLLLALPARPAGASETHVVASGQTLGRIADRYNVTIAALCEANGLQRRAPLKIGFKLRIPEGKDAVVGEDATDPSESATPSSKSGDDSKGEIDKSDTVLSGGMHVVTRPGAAPAYYFEPTGPGRHSMRPILVYLHARGGHPERDCQRWAPVARRLGWLVCPTGPAAYGDGRAWDNNWPSAHTATMSAIQVLRKKYGRRVQLYGNTLIGFSEGAYAAMNVGVREPHVFNRWLILAATDHYWGGPGLEALQTAKERVRRVFLITGEHDGVIDGTHQVEDWLARAGVDTRVVTPGDMGHELALDRKPELYHQALAWLDRGDKKNKKNKNGAERGERIARK
;
A
#
# COMPACT_ATOMS: atom_id res chain seq x y z
N MET A 1 -7.80 54.40 55.31
CA MET A 1 -7.58 53.88 53.97
C MET A 1 -7.69 52.36 54.01
N ARG A 2 -8.80 51.80 53.56
CA ARG A 2 -9.06 50.36 53.61
C ARG A 2 -9.16 49.88 52.17
N PHE A 3 -8.25 49.00 51.70
CA PHE A 3 -8.27 48.36 50.44
C PHE A 3 -9.14 47.09 50.51
N LEU A 4 -10.22 47.06 49.77
CA LEU A 4 -11.07 45.89 49.57
C LEU A 4 -10.55 45.07 48.38
N THR A 5 -10.04 43.88 48.63
CA THR A 5 -9.66 42.89 47.59
C THR A 5 -10.89 42.09 47.22
N ARG A 6 -11.34 42.21 45.96
CA ARG A 6 -12.41 41.37 45.40
C ARG A 6 -11.78 40.11 44.79
N LEU A 7 -12.13 38.95 45.33
CA LEU A 7 -11.89 37.64 44.75
C LEU A 7 -12.97 37.36 43.71
N LEU A 8 -12.58 37.25 42.42
CA LEU A 8 -13.45 36.66 41.36
C LEU A 8 -13.27 35.14 41.37
N GLY A 9 -14.31 34.43 41.81
CA GLY A 9 -14.41 32.99 41.65
C GLY A 9 -14.82 32.66 40.20
N ALA A 10 -13.95 31.97 39.47
CA ALA A 10 -14.28 31.38 38.19
C ALA A 10 -15.04 30.05 38.43
N ALA A 11 -16.33 30.02 38.12
CA ALA A 11 -17.12 28.79 38.11
C ALA A 11 -16.82 28.03 36.87
N LEU A 12 -16.17 26.86 37.00
CA LEU A 12 -15.93 25.89 35.94
C LEU A 12 -17.23 25.14 35.64
N LEU A 13 -17.89 25.49 34.55
CA LEU A 13 -19.10 24.79 34.06
C LEU A 13 -18.67 23.49 33.38
N LEU A 14 -18.72 22.38 34.11
CA LEU A 14 -18.59 21.05 33.53
C LEU A 14 -19.85 20.74 32.67
N LEU A 15 -19.75 20.86 31.38
CA LEU A 15 -20.73 20.34 30.44
C LEU A 15 -20.68 18.81 30.48
N ALA A 16 -21.62 18.21 31.21
CA ALA A 16 -21.87 16.77 31.18
C ALA A 16 -22.43 16.42 29.81
N LEU A 17 -21.64 15.72 28.99
CA LEU A 17 -22.12 15.05 27.79
C LEU A 17 -23.17 14.00 28.20
N PRO A 18 -24.32 13.92 27.52
CA PRO A 18 -25.33 12.91 27.85
C PRO A 18 -24.74 11.53 27.61
N ALA A 19 -24.74 10.68 28.64
CA ALA A 19 -24.39 9.27 28.56
C ALA A 19 -25.35 8.60 27.57
N ARG A 20 -24.80 7.99 26.53
CA ARG A 20 -25.56 7.20 25.56
C ARG A 20 -26.16 6.00 26.29
N PRO A 21 -27.46 5.69 26.14
CA PRO A 21 -28.06 4.52 26.78
C PRO A 21 -27.35 3.25 26.26
N ALA A 22 -26.81 2.43 27.16
CA ALA A 22 -26.32 1.11 26.88
C ALA A 22 -27.50 0.25 26.39
N GLY A 23 -27.43 -0.22 25.12
CA GLY A 23 -28.41 -1.19 24.60
C GLY A 23 -28.98 -0.98 23.21
N ALA A 24 -28.62 0.06 22.46
CA ALA A 24 -29.07 0.23 21.09
C ALA A 24 -28.02 -0.35 20.12
N SER A 25 -28.20 -1.60 19.67
CA SER A 25 -27.35 -2.17 18.63
C SER A 25 -27.45 -1.31 17.36
N GLU A 26 -26.32 -0.76 16.93
CA GLU A 26 -26.24 0.02 15.71
C GLU A 26 -26.53 -0.87 14.50
N THR A 27 -27.32 -0.37 13.54
CA THR A 27 -27.67 -1.12 12.32
C THR A 27 -27.03 -0.45 11.12
N HIS A 28 -26.30 -1.23 10.31
CA HIS A 28 -25.72 -0.80 9.05
C HIS A 28 -26.52 -1.34 7.87
N VAL A 29 -26.89 -0.48 6.92
CA VAL A 29 -27.52 -0.88 5.66
C VAL A 29 -26.42 -1.07 4.59
N VAL A 30 -26.33 -2.27 4.05
CA VAL A 30 -25.33 -2.62 3.04
C VAL A 30 -25.54 -1.82 1.76
N ALA A 31 -24.58 -1.02 1.37
CA ALA A 31 -24.56 -0.31 0.11
C ALA A 31 -23.82 -1.13 -0.98
N SER A 32 -23.98 -0.70 -2.25
CA SER A 32 -23.30 -1.33 -3.39
C SER A 32 -21.77 -1.38 -3.16
N GLY A 33 -21.17 -2.52 -3.43
CA GLY A 33 -19.71 -2.74 -3.30
C GLY A 33 -19.19 -2.87 -1.87
N GLN A 34 -20.01 -2.90 -0.85
CA GLN A 34 -19.58 -3.16 0.51
C GLN A 34 -19.37 -4.67 0.77
N THR A 35 -18.37 -4.99 1.58
CA THR A 35 -18.08 -6.35 2.05
C THR A 35 -18.14 -6.42 3.57
N LEU A 36 -18.30 -7.63 4.12
CA LEU A 36 -18.26 -7.85 5.58
C LEU A 36 -17.00 -7.27 6.22
N GLY A 37 -15.85 -7.41 5.57
CA GLY A 37 -14.59 -6.86 6.07
C GLY A 37 -14.64 -5.33 6.24
N ARG A 38 -15.13 -4.61 5.23
CA ARG A 38 -15.24 -3.14 5.29
C ARG A 38 -16.21 -2.64 6.33
N ILE A 39 -17.31 -3.37 6.48
CA ILE A 39 -18.31 -3.00 7.48
C ILE A 39 -17.74 -3.27 8.87
N ALA A 40 -17.03 -4.39 9.06
CA ALA A 40 -16.33 -4.71 10.29
C ALA A 40 -15.28 -3.64 10.65
N ASP A 41 -14.42 -3.26 9.69
CA ASP A 41 -13.40 -2.20 9.86
C ASP A 41 -14.02 -0.84 10.21
N ARG A 42 -15.12 -0.47 9.53
CA ARG A 42 -15.81 0.79 9.78
C ARG A 42 -16.31 0.92 11.21
N TYR A 43 -16.75 -0.19 11.80
CA TYR A 43 -17.32 -0.21 13.14
C TYR A 43 -16.34 -0.75 14.21
N ASN A 44 -15.09 -0.98 13.81
CA ASN A 44 -14.03 -1.51 14.68
C ASN A 44 -14.44 -2.81 15.39
N VAL A 45 -15.04 -3.73 14.63
CA VAL A 45 -15.44 -5.07 15.07
C VAL A 45 -14.75 -6.12 14.22
N THR A 46 -14.61 -7.35 14.70
CA THR A 46 -14.08 -8.44 13.90
C THR A 46 -15.11 -8.93 12.87
N ILE A 47 -14.64 -9.46 11.73
CA ILE A 47 -15.54 -10.10 10.74
C ILE A 47 -16.28 -11.27 11.40
N ALA A 48 -15.62 -12.00 12.31
CA ALA A 48 -16.23 -13.10 13.05
C ALA A 48 -17.41 -12.61 13.90
N ALA A 49 -17.20 -11.60 14.72
CA ALA A 49 -18.25 -11.01 15.56
C ALA A 49 -19.41 -10.42 14.72
N LEU A 50 -19.10 -9.78 13.59
CA LEU A 50 -20.11 -9.27 12.68
C LEU A 50 -20.92 -10.39 12.03
N CYS A 51 -20.30 -11.47 11.62
CA CYS A 51 -20.95 -12.66 11.06
C CYS A 51 -21.83 -13.35 12.10
N GLU A 52 -21.31 -13.58 13.31
CA GLU A 52 -22.03 -14.18 14.41
C GLU A 52 -23.28 -13.38 14.79
N ALA A 53 -23.14 -12.06 14.94
CA ALA A 53 -24.23 -11.16 15.25
C ALA A 53 -25.38 -11.18 14.21
N ASN A 54 -25.09 -11.64 12.98
CA ASN A 54 -26.03 -11.62 11.86
C ASN A 54 -26.35 -13.01 11.28
N GLY A 55 -25.84 -14.08 11.85
CA GLY A 55 -26.03 -15.45 11.33
C GLY A 55 -25.44 -15.66 9.93
N LEU A 56 -24.34 -14.96 9.60
CA LEU A 56 -23.70 -14.99 8.28
C LEU A 56 -22.42 -15.83 8.30
N GLN A 57 -22.16 -16.48 7.18
CA GLN A 57 -20.84 -17.10 6.96
C GLN A 57 -19.84 -16.03 6.47
N ARG A 58 -18.54 -16.15 6.82
CA ARG A 58 -17.48 -15.18 6.46
C ARG A 58 -17.37 -14.88 4.97
N ARG A 59 -17.84 -15.79 4.11
CA ARG A 59 -17.82 -15.66 2.63
C ARG A 59 -19.22 -15.45 2.03
N ALA A 60 -20.22 -15.20 2.84
CA ALA A 60 -21.58 -14.98 2.34
C ALA A 60 -21.64 -13.70 1.47
N PRO A 61 -22.25 -13.76 0.28
CA PRO A 61 -22.46 -12.56 -0.52
C PRO A 61 -23.46 -11.65 0.18
N LEU A 62 -23.08 -10.39 0.39
CA LEU A 62 -23.96 -9.39 0.95
C LEU A 62 -24.89 -8.84 -0.13
N LYS A 63 -26.20 -8.83 0.13
CA LYS A 63 -27.18 -8.17 -0.73
C LYS A 63 -27.25 -6.68 -0.41
N ILE A 64 -27.29 -5.82 -1.43
CA ILE A 64 -27.52 -4.38 -1.26
C ILE A 64 -28.86 -4.18 -0.53
N GLY A 65 -28.87 -3.28 0.44
CA GLY A 65 -30.05 -3.01 1.29
C GLY A 65 -30.18 -3.97 2.49
N PHE A 66 -29.33 -4.99 2.62
CA PHE A 66 -29.35 -5.87 3.78
C PHE A 66 -28.96 -5.09 5.05
N LYS A 67 -29.77 -5.26 6.13
CA LYS A 67 -29.54 -4.60 7.42
C LYS A 67 -28.68 -5.50 8.30
N LEU A 68 -27.44 -5.08 8.54
CA LEU A 68 -26.50 -5.74 9.43
C LEU A 68 -26.59 -5.12 10.83
N ARG A 69 -26.78 -5.95 11.83
CA ARG A 69 -26.61 -5.57 13.23
C ARG A 69 -25.13 -5.50 13.57
N ILE A 70 -24.68 -4.37 14.08
CA ILE A 70 -23.31 -4.16 14.50
C ILE A 70 -23.18 -4.57 15.97
N PRO A 71 -22.34 -5.54 16.33
CA PRO A 71 -22.14 -5.93 17.72
C PRO A 71 -21.49 -4.79 18.50
N GLU A 72 -21.92 -4.56 19.75
CA GLU A 72 -21.27 -3.57 20.62
C GLU A 72 -19.88 -4.08 21.03
N GLY A 73 -18.86 -3.27 20.78
CA GLY A 73 -17.47 -3.68 20.93
C GLY A 73 -17.04 -3.88 22.39
N LYS A 74 -16.58 -5.09 22.67
CA LYS A 74 -15.49 -5.39 23.61
C LYS A 74 -14.59 -6.54 23.13
N ASP A 75 -14.88 -7.14 21.99
CA ASP A 75 -14.13 -8.27 21.45
C ASP A 75 -13.20 -7.87 20.28
N ALA A 76 -12.65 -6.67 20.34
CA ALA A 76 -11.49 -6.28 19.53
C ALA A 76 -10.21 -6.69 20.24
N VAL A 77 -10.06 -7.98 20.53
CA VAL A 77 -8.83 -8.57 21.03
C VAL A 77 -8.41 -9.66 20.08
N VAL A 78 -7.19 -9.51 19.58
CA VAL A 78 -6.37 -10.53 18.95
C VAL A 78 -6.70 -11.89 19.54
N GLY A 79 -7.45 -12.70 18.82
CA GLY A 79 -7.71 -14.09 19.16
C GLY A 79 -6.69 -14.96 18.46
N GLU A 80 -5.67 -15.37 19.17
CA GLU A 80 -5.12 -16.70 19.01
C GLU A 80 -6.27 -17.67 19.16
N ASP A 81 -6.55 -18.50 18.20
CA ASP A 81 -6.89 -19.90 18.42
C ASP A 81 -7.05 -20.67 17.12
N ALA A 82 -6.31 -21.75 17.04
CA ALA A 82 -6.74 -23.05 16.59
C ALA A 82 -5.64 -24.04 16.92
N THR A 83 -5.66 -24.48 18.15
CA THR A 83 -5.04 -25.74 18.57
C THR A 83 -5.87 -26.88 18.05
N ASP A 84 -5.24 -27.79 17.31
CA ASP A 84 -5.63 -29.20 17.28
C ASP A 84 -4.44 -30.03 17.76
N PRO A 85 -4.64 -30.95 18.71
CA PRO A 85 -3.58 -31.66 19.41
C PRO A 85 -3.39 -33.07 18.87
N SER A 86 -2.19 -33.39 18.46
CA SER A 86 -1.56 -34.74 18.57
C SER A 86 -0.21 -34.66 17.84
N GLU A 87 0.87 -35.09 18.28
CA GLU A 87 1.38 -36.03 19.26
C GLU A 87 2.90 -35.91 19.25
N SER A 88 3.44 -35.86 20.43
CA SER A 88 4.76 -36.25 20.92
C SER A 88 5.91 -36.62 19.96
N ALA A 89 7.06 -35.97 20.08
CA ALA A 89 8.32 -36.60 20.50
C ALA A 89 9.47 -35.57 20.57
N THR A 90 9.95 -35.30 21.74
CA THR A 90 11.32 -34.85 22.06
C THR A 90 12.15 -36.11 22.47
N PRO A 91 13.49 -36.08 22.59
CA PRO A 91 14.47 -35.01 22.52
C PRO A 91 15.80 -35.41 21.86
N SER A 92 16.72 -34.51 21.64
CA SER A 92 18.06 -34.61 22.24
C SER A 92 19.01 -33.50 21.72
N SER A 93 19.61 -32.89 22.68
CA SER A 93 20.73 -31.94 22.60
C SER A 93 21.97 -32.50 21.90
N LYS A 94 22.65 -31.65 21.11
CA LYS A 94 24.12 -31.52 21.16
C LYS A 94 24.57 -30.18 20.57
N SER A 95 25.31 -29.47 21.37
CA SER A 95 26.12 -28.29 21.10
C SER A 95 27.19 -28.60 20.05
N GLY A 96 27.39 -27.63 19.16
CA GLY A 96 28.50 -27.56 18.22
C GLY A 96 28.53 -26.17 17.63
N ASP A 97 29.40 -25.33 18.18
CA ASP A 97 29.79 -24.04 17.66
C ASP A 97 30.55 -24.25 16.34
N ASP A 98 30.02 -23.72 15.25
CA ASP A 98 30.76 -23.45 14.03
C ASP A 98 30.11 -22.29 13.29
N SER A 99 30.57 -21.08 13.60
CA SER A 99 30.28 -19.85 12.87
C SER A 99 30.94 -19.87 11.49
N LYS A 100 30.28 -20.47 10.50
CA LYS A 100 30.52 -20.24 9.07
C LYS A 100 29.23 -19.78 8.44
N GLY A 101 29.27 -18.59 7.81
CA GLY A 101 28.21 -17.84 7.17
C GLY A 101 27.08 -18.70 6.62
N GLU A 102 25.96 -18.66 7.31
CA GLU A 102 24.72 -19.26 6.87
C GLU A 102 24.25 -18.50 5.63
N ILE A 103 24.41 -19.14 4.45
CA ILE A 103 23.79 -18.65 3.22
C ILE A 103 22.31 -18.63 3.49
N ASP A 104 21.73 -17.42 3.53
CA ASP A 104 20.31 -17.18 3.74
C ASP A 104 19.50 -17.93 2.66
N LYS A 105 19.02 -19.12 3.00
CA LYS A 105 18.20 -19.98 2.12
C LYS A 105 16.86 -19.35 1.74
N SER A 106 16.61 -18.12 2.16
CA SER A 106 15.36 -17.39 1.92
C SER A 106 15.28 -16.74 0.53
N ASP A 107 16.38 -16.71 -0.23
CA ASP A 107 16.45 -16.03 -1.53
C ASP A 107 16.97 -17.00 -2.61
N THR A 108 16.08 -17.37 -3.52
CA THR A 108 16.35 -18.26 -4.65
C THR A 108 16.30 -17.47 -5.96
N VAL A 109 17.23 -17.72 -6.87
CA VAL A 109 17.22 -17.14 -8.22
C VAL A 109 16.44 -18.07 -9.16
N LEU A 110 15.41 -17.53 -9.77
CA LEU A 110 14.59 -18.20 -10.78
C LEU A 110 15.10 -17.89 -12.21
N SER A 111 14.44 -18.47 -13.21
CA SER A 111 14.75 -18.21 -14.62
C SER A 111 14.64 -16.71 -14.97
N GLY A 112 15.47 -16.23 -15.90
CA GLY A 112 15.49 -14.83 -16.32
C GLY A 112 16.10 -13.86 -15.31
N GLY A 113 16.72 -14.38 -14.21
CA GLY A 113 17.33 -13.55 -13.16
C GLY A 113 16.34 -12.92 -12.22
N MET A 114 15.14 -13.48 -12.10
CA MET A 114 14.17 -13.14 -11.07
C MET A 114 14.55 -13.81 -9.76
N HIS A 115 14.50 -13.07 -8.67
CA HIS A 115 14.70 -13.58 -7.33
C HIS A 115 13.36 -13.79 -6.63
N VAL A 116 13.28 -14.79 -5.76
CA VAL A 116 12.14 -14.98 -4.85
C VAL A 116 12.64 -14.93 -3.41
N VAL A 117 11.97 -14.10 -2.61
CA VAL A 117 12.18 -14.02 -1.17
C VAL A 117 11.05 -14.75 -0.48
N THR A 118 11.39 -15.78 0.27
CA THR A 118 10.45 -16.49 1.14
C THR A 118 10.71 -16.12 2.60
N ARG A 119 9.64 -15.98 3.38
CA ARG A 119 9.70 -15.67 4.81
C ARG A 119 8.73 -16.58 5.55
N PRO A 120 9.09 -17.07 6.74
CA PRO A 120 8.18 -17.85 7.55
C PRO A 120 6.85 -17.09 7.77
N GLY A 121 5.72 -17.76 7.53
CA GLY A 121 4.38 -17.21 7.75
C GLY A 121 3.94 -16.08 6.81
N ALA A 122 4.74 -15.73 5.79
CA ALA A 122 4.40 -14.69 4.82
C ALA A 122 4.40 -15.21 3.38
N ALA A 123 3.53 -14.65 2.54
CA ALA A 123 3.56 -14.92 1.11
C ALA A 123 4.90 -14.46 0.49
N PRO A 124 5.41 -15.12 -0.57
CA PRO A 124 6.67 -14.77 -1.20
C PRO A 124 6.63 -13.36 -1.80
N ALA A 125 7.80 -12.77 -2.02
CA ALA A 125 7.96 -11.58 -2.84
C ALA A 125 8.96 -11.87 -3.95
N TYR A 126 8.66 -11.39 -5.15
CA TYR A 126 9.52 -11.53 -6.31
C TYR A 126 10.25 -10.22 -6.57
N TYR A 127 11.50 -10.27 -7.05
CA TYR A 127 12.20 -9.06 -7.41
C TYR A 127 13.23 -9.29 -8.51
N PHE A 128 13.59 -8.19 -9.16
CA PHE A 128 14.68 -8.12 -10.11
C PHE A 128 15.68 -7.05 -9.70
N GLU A 129 16.96 -7.36 -9.88
CA GLU A 129 18.04 -6.38 -9.78
C GLU A 129 17.99 -5.37 -10.93
N PRO A 130 18.45 -4.13 -10.70
CA PRO A 130 18.60 -3.14 -11.77
C PRO A 130 19.53 -3.61 -12.88
N THR A 131 19.28 -3.14 -14.10
CA THR A 131 20.12 -3.38 -15.28
C THR A 131 20.70 -2.09 -15.84
N GLY A 132 21.65 -2.23 -16.80
CA GLY A 132 22.26 -1.11 -17.50
C GLY A 132 23.33 -0.36 -16.71
N PRO A 133 23.75 0.82 -17.20
CA PRO A 133 24.77 1.64 -16.55
C PRO A 133 24.36 2.04 -15.14
N GLY A 134 25.30 1.97 -14.18
CA GLY A 134 25.03 2.32 -12.80
C GLY A 134 24.22 1.28 -12.01
N ARG A 135 24.04 0.05 -12.50
CA ARG A 135 23.32 -1.03 -11.80
C ARG A 135 23.90 -1.37 -10.41
N HIS A 136 25.17 -1.07 -10.20
CA HIS A 136 25.84 -1.29 -8.90
C HIS A 136 25.84 -0.07 -7.98
N SER A 137 25.37 1.08 -8.45
CA SER A 137 25.16 2.28 -7.63
C SER A 137 23.82 2.22 -6.91
N MET A 138 23.56 3.20 -6.04
CA MET A 138 22.26 3.36 -5.39
C MET A 138 21.17 3.61 -6.44
N ARG A 139 20.11 2.76 -6.40
CA ARG A 139 18.97 2.81 -7.34
C ARG A 139 17.65 2.84 -6.58
N PRO A 140 16.64 3.51 -7.12
CA PRO A 140 15.30 3.51 -6.55
C PRO A 140 14.65 2.12 -6.63
N ILE A 141 13.60 1.94 -5.85
CA ILE A 141 12.73 0.78 -5.89
C ILE A 141 11.46 1.16 -6.65
N LEU A 142 11.00 0.26 -7.51
CA LEU A 142 9.67 0.26 -8.11
C LEU A 142 8.92 -0.95 -7.52
N VAL A 143 7.91 -0.71 -6.72
CA VAL A 143 7.07 -1.77 -6.15
C VAL A 143 5.81 -1.91 -6.99
N TYR A 144 5.51 -3.10 -7.46
CA TYR A 144 4.28 -3.41 -8.17
C TYR A 144 3.33 -4.24 -7.30
N LEU A 145 2.12 -3.75 -7.12
CA LEU A 145 1.03 -4.42 -6.42
C LEU A 145 0.00 -4.92 -7.44
N HIS A 146 -0.19 -6.23 -7.48
CA HIS A 146 -1.00 -6.92 -8.49
C HIS A 146 -2.50 -6.75 -8.27
N ALA A 147 -3.30 -7.00 -9.31
CA ALA A 147 -4.74 -7.03 -9.25
C ALA A 147 -5.28 -8.23 -8.43
N ARG A 148 -6.55 -8.21 -8.10
CA ARG A 148 -7.27 -9.37 -7.55
C ARG A 148 -7.22 -10.52 -8.54
N GLY A 149 -6.83 -11.70 -8.09
CA GLY A 149 -6.59 -12.85 -8.95
C GLY A 149 -5.28 -12.77 -9.75
N GLY A 150 -4.44 -11.77 -9.49
CA GLY A 150 -3.16 -11.60 -10.16
C GLY A 150 -2.13 -12.67 -9.77
N HIS A 151 -1.15 -12.84 -10.64
CA HIS A 151 -0.02 -13.74 -10.45
C HIS A 151 1.25 -12.90 -10.31
N PRO A 152 1.67 -12.53 -9.09
CA PRO A 152 2.76 -11.59 -8.87
C PRO A 152 4.07 -12.02 -9.52
N GLU A 153 4.34 -13.32 -9.61
CA GLU A 153 5.50 -13.86 -10.32
C GLU A 153 5.46 -13.52 -11.83
N ARG A 154 4.36 -13.86 -12.50
CA ARG A 154 4.17 -13.59 -13.93
C ARG A 154 4.17 -12.09 -14.22
N ASP A 155 3.47 -11.33 -13.40
CA ASP A 155 3.40 -9.88 -13.56
C ASP A 155 4.77 -9.23 -13.36
N CYS A 156 5.56 -9.71 -12.39
CA CYS A 156 6.92 -9.23 -12.18
C CYS A 156 7.81 -9.46 -13.41
N GLN A 157 7.70 -10.63 -14.04
CA GLN A 157 8.38 -10.92 -15.31
C GLN A 157 7.95 -9.98 -16.43
N ARG A 158 6.65 -9.69 -16.55
CA ARG A 158 6.11 -8.74 -17.55
C ARG A 158 6.56 -7.30 -17.33
N TRP A 159 6.71 -6.89 -16.06
CA TRP A 159 7.22 -5.56 -15.70
C TRP A 159 8.73 -5.42 -15.89
N ALA A 160 9.49 -6.50 -15.86
CA ALA A 160 10.94 -6.45 -15.86
C ALA A 160 11.56 -5.68 -17.04
N PRO A 161 11.12 -5.85 -18.31
CA PRO A 161 11.65 -5.08 -19.45
C PRO A 161 11.46 -3.57 -19.29
N VAL A 162 10.35 -3.14 -18.67
CA VAL A 162 9.97 -1.74 -18.52
C VAL A 162 10.66 -1.08 -17.31
N ALA A 163 10.81 -1.82 -16.21
CA ALA A 163 11.16 -1.27 -14.90
C ALA A 163 12.66 -1.39 -14.54
N ARG A 164 13.34 -2.48 -14.91
CA ARG A 164 14.69 -2.81 -14.41
C ARG A 164 15.78 -1.79 -14.77
N ARG A 165 15.61 -1.05 -15.85
CA ARG A 165 16.54 0.04 -16.21
C ARG A 165 16.45 1.22 -15.26
N LEU A 166 15.31 1.40 -14.61
CA LEU A 166 15.07 2.50 -13.68
C LEU A 166 15.54 2.16 -12.26
N GLY A 167 15.35 0.94 -11.81
CA GLY A 167 15.71 0.53 -10.45
C GLY A 167 15.42 -0.93 -10.14
N TRP A 168 15.31 -1.23 -8.86
CA TRP A 168 14.88 -2.51 -8.33
C TRP A 168 13.40 -2.68 -8.60
N LEU A 169 12.98 -3.75 -9.26
CA LEU A 169 11.57 -4.10 -9.39
C LEU A 169 11.23 -5.09 -8.28
N VAL A 170 10.21 -4.78 -7.48
CA VAL A 170 9.77 -5.62 -6.35
C VAL A 170 8.28 -5.87 -6.46
N CYS A 171 7.86 -7.13 -6.42
CA CYS A 171 6.49 -7.56 -6.60
C CYS A 171 6.06 -8.43 -5.39
N PRO A 172 5.57 -7.82 -4.31
CA PRO A 172 5.04 -8.55 -3.18
C PRO A 172 3.79 -9.34 -3.58
N THR A 173 3.54 -10.44 -2.91
CA THR A 173 2.35 -11.27 -3.11
C THR A 173 1.28 -10.91 -2.08
N GLY A 174 0.06 -10.73 -2.54
CA GLY A 174 -1.12 -10.56 -1.69
C GLY A 174 -1.36 -11.81 -0.81
N PRO A 175 -1.74 -11.63 0.46
CA PRO A 175 -1.85 -12.74 1.42
C PRO A 175 -3.00 -13.68 1.12
N ALA A 176 -4.08 -13.19 0.51
CA ALA A 176 -5.28 -13.98 0.25
C ALA A 176 -5.16 -14.78 -1.05
N ALA A 177 -5.66 -16.02 -1.05
CA ALA A 177 -5.87 -16.79 -2.27
C ALA A 177 -7.14 -16.30 -2.99
N TYR A 178 -7.11 -16.24 -4.33
CA TYR A 178 -8.28 -15.91 -5.14
C TYR A 178 -8.22 -16.68 -6.47
N GLY A 179 -9.04 -17.71 -6.60
CA GLY A 179 -8.91 -18.66 -7.71
C GLY A 179 -7.53 -19.33 -7.70
N ASP A 180 -6.86 -19.32 -8.83
CA ASP A 180 -5.47 -19.77 -9.01
C ASP A 180 -4.43 -18.67 -8.75
N GLY A 181 -4.88 -17.43 -8.49
CA GLY A 181 -4.06 -16.26 -8.21
C GLY A 181 -4.13 -15.79 -6.77
N ARG A 182 -3.75 -14.54 -6.57
CA ARG A 182 -3.63 -13.91 -5.25
C ARG A 182 -4.45 -12.62 -5.18
N ALA A 183 -4.79 -12.16 -3.96
CA ALA A 183 -5.50 -10.92 -3.72
C ALA A 183 -4.98 -10.21 -2.46
N TRP A 184 -5.25 -8.91 -2.38
CA TRP A 184 -5.02 -8.09 -1.19
C TRP A 184 -6.23 -8.09 -0.25
N ASP A 185 -7.37 -8.59 -0.73
CA ASP A 185 -8.68 -8.64 -0.05
C ASP A 185 -9.13 -7.25 0.45
N ASN A 186 -8.79 -6.23 -0.32
CA ASN A 186 -8.96 -4.81 0.03
C ASN A 186 -8.35 -4.43 1.40
N ASN A 187 -7.41 -5.22 1.89
CA ASN A 187 -6.73 -5.02 3.16
C ASN A 187 -5.40 -4.28 2.92
N TRP A 188 -5.44 -2.95 2.92
CA TRP A 188 -4.24 -2.14 2.73
C TRP A 188 -3.18 -2.34 3.84
N PRO A 189 -3.50 -2.60 5.12
CA PRO A 189 -2.48 -2.92 6.13
C PRO A 189 -1.66 -4.16 5.76
N SER A 190 -2.28 -5.20 5.22
CA SER A 190 -1.56 -6.38 4.72
C SER A 190 -0.67 -6.03 3.52
N ALA A 191 -1.17 -5.21 2.58
CA ALA A 191 -0.38 -4.74 1.46
C ALA A 191 0.81 -3.88 1.91
N HIS A 192 0.62 -3.01 2.89
CA HIS A 192 1.68 -2.22 3.52
C HIS A 192 2.75 -3.14 4.14
N THR A 193 2.34 -4.09 4.98
CA THR A 193 3.24 -5.04 5.64
C THR A 193 4.04 -5.86 4.62
N ALA A 194 3.38 -6.40 3.59
CA ALA A 194 4.04 -7.17 2.53
C ALA A 194 5.06 -6.32 1.77
N THR A 195 4.69 -5.08 1.42
CA THR A 195 5.54 -4.12 0.71
C THR A 195 6.78 -3.75 1.53
N MET A 196 6.58 -3.29 2.76
CA MET A 196 7.68 -2.80 3.60
C MET A 196 8.62 -3.92 4.01
N SER A 197 8.10 -5.12 4.28
CA SER A 197 8.93 -6.28 4.58
C SER A 197 9.79 -6.72 3.39
N ALA A 198 9.23 -6.73 2.17
CA ALA A 198 10.02 -7.06 0.98
C ALA A 198 11.17 -6.07 0.76
N ILE A 199 10.90 -4.77 0.92
CA ILE A 199 11.94 -3.72 0.83
C ILE A 199 13.01 -3.90 1.92
N GLN A 200 12.61 -4.24 3.14
CA GLN A 200 13.55 -4.46 4.24
C GLN A 200 14.53 -5.60 3.95
N VAL A 201 14.05 -6.70 3.36
CA VAL A 201 14.91 -7.81 2.92
C VAL A 201 15.93 -7.34 1.89
N LEU A 202 15.49 -6.60 0.86
CA LEU A 202 16.41 -6.04 -0.14
C LEU A 202 17.46 -5.12 0.49
N ARG A 203 17.03 -4.23 1.40
CA ARG A 203 17.95 -3.31 2.08
C ARG A 203 18.95 -4.04 2.96
N LYS A 204 18.52 -5.10 3.65
CA LYS A 204 19.43 -5.95 4.44
C LYS A 204 20.46 -6.63 3.54
N LYS A 205 20.05 -7.16 2.38
CA LYS A 205 20.90 -7.90 1.46
C LYS A 205 21.85 -6.99 0.66
N TYR A 206 21.36 -5.88 0.13
CA TYR A 206 22.07 -5.04 -0.84
C TYR A 206 22.55 -3.68 -0.28
N GLY A 207 22.19 -3.37 0.95
CA GLY A 207 22.66 -2.18 1.67
C GLY A 207 22.40 -0.88 0.91
N ARG A 208 23.46 -0.09 0.76
CA ARG A 208 23.41 1.24 0.12
C ARG A 208 23.04 1.23 -1.37
N ARG A 209 23.00 0.08 -2.03
CA ARG A 209 22.53 -0.04 -3.41
C ARG A 209 21.01 0.20 -3.52
N VAL A 210 20.27 0.04 -2.44
CA VAL A 210 18.81 0.17 -2.39
C VAL A 210 18.43 1.52 -1.80
N GLN A 211 17.81 2.39 -2.60
CA GLN A 211 17.41 3.74 -2.18
C GLN A 211 16.37 3.69 -1.06
N LEU A 212 16.52 4.57 -0.05
CA LEU A 212 15.63 4.60 1.11
C LEU A 212 14.33 5.35 0.82
N TYR A 213 14.39 6.49 0.15
CA TYR A 213 13.29 7.44 -0.04
C TYR A 213 13.09 7.81 -1.50
N GLY A 214 11.90 8.29 -1.83
CA GLY A 214 11.61 8.76 -3.18
C GLY A 214 11.52 7.62 -4.20
N ASN A 215 10.95 6.51 -3.80
CA ASN A 215 10.69 5.33 -4.65
C ASN A 215 9.34 5.46 -5.37
N THR A 216 9.02 4.49 -6.20
CA THR A 216 7.79 4.47 -6.99
C THR A 216 6.89 3.30 -6.56
N LEU A 217 5.60 3.59 -6.31
CA LEU A 217 4.56 2.58 -6.22
C LEU A 217 3.88 2.42 -7.57
N ILE A 218 3.60 1.18 -7.95
CA ILE A 218 2.82 0.80 -9.12
C ILE A 218 1.71 -0.11 -8.63
N GLY A 219 0.47 0.17 -9.00
CA GLY A 219 -0.65 -0.69 -8.63
C GLY A 219 -1.65 -0.84 -9.76
N PHE A 220 -2.23 -2.03 -9.92
CA PHE A 220 -3.27 -2.29 -10.90
C PHE A 220 -4.54 -2.82 -10.22
N SER A 221 -5.70 -2.23 -10.53
CA SER A 221 -7.02 -2.67 -10.04
C SER A 221 -7.05 -2.69 -8.49
N GLU A 222 -7.27 -3.83 -7.85
CA GLU A 222 -7.15 -3.95 -6.39
C GLU A 222 -5.77 -3.50 -5.87
N GLY A 223 -4.71 -3.76 -6.63
CA GLY A 223 -3.36 -3.26 -6.32
C GLY A 223 -3.24 -1.74 -6.44
N ALA A 224 -4.04 -1.09 -7.27
CA ALA A 224 -4.12 0.38 -7.35
C ALA A 224 -4.65 0.97 -6.03
N TYR A 225 -5.72 0.39 -5.50
CA TYR A 225 -6.24 0.73 -4.18
C TYR A 225 -5.16 0.55 -3.09
N ALA A 226 -4.50 -0.61 -3.08
CA ALA A 226 -3.45 -0.90 -2.12
C ALA A 226 -2.29 0.10 -2.24
N ALA A 227 -1.83 0.40 -3.46
CA ALA A 227 -0.74 1.35 -3.72
C ALA A 227 -1.08 2.76 -3.25
N MET A 228 -2.27 3.28 -3.55
CA MET A 228 -2.69 4.61 -3.08
C MET A 228 -2.72 4.69 -1.55
N ASN A 229 -3.24 3.66 -0.87
CA ASN A 229 -3.29 3.62 0.59
C ASN A 229 -1.90 3.50 1.23
N VAL A 230 -1.00 2.70 0.68
CA VAL A 230 0.40 2.61 1.12
C VAL A 230 1.11 3.94 0.85
N GLY A 231 0.92 4.52 -0.32
CA GLY A 231 1.59 5.75 -0.75
C GLY A 231 1.28 6.96 0.15
N VAL A 232 0.02 7.15 0.55
CA VAL A 232 -0.35 8.26 1.45
C VAL A 232 0.18 8.06 2.88
N ARG A 233 0.48 6.83 3.30
CA ARG A 233 1.00 6.52 4.65
C ARG A 233 2.52 6.46 4.69
N GLU A 234 3.14 6.18 3.54
CA GLU A 234 4.60 6.14 3.39
C GLU A 234 5.12 7.16 2.35
N PRO A 235 4.71 8.45 2.40
CA PRO A 235 5.00 9.43 1.35
C PRO A 235 6.48 9.80 1.27
N HIS A 236 7.27 9.50 2.29
CA HIS A 236 8.74 9.64 2.24
C HIS A 236 9.37 8.50 1.44
N VAL A 237 8.88 7.28 1.65
CA VAL A 237 9.37 6.09 0.96
C VAL A 237 8.92 6.12 -0.49
N PHE A 238 7.64 6.43 -0.72
CA PHE A 238 7.00 6.43 -2.03
C PHE A 238 6.36 7.77 -2.34
N ASN A 239 7.04 8.60 -3.07
CA ASN A 239 6.52 9.91 -3.47
C ASN A 239 6.12 10.00 -4.94
N ARG A 240 6.19 8.89 -5.68
CA ARG A 240 5.78 8.76 -7.09
C ARG A 240 4.88 7.55 -7.23
N TRP A 241 3.74 7.71 -7.90
CA TRP A 241 2.80 6.62 -8.07
C TRP A 241 2.40 6.46 -9.54
N LEU A 242 2.41 5.22 -10.01
CA LEU A 242 1.79 4.79 -11.26
C LEU A 242 0.58 3.93 -10.92
N ILE A 243 -0.60 4.48 -11.11
CA ILE A 243 -1.85 3.87 -10.68
C ILE A 243 -2.66 3.50 -11.93
N LEU A 244 -2.97 2.23 -12.04
CA LEU A 244 -3.60 1.63 -13.21
C LEU A 244 -4.99 1.14 -12.84
N ALA A 245 -6.02 1.56 -13.60
CA ALA A 245 -7.42 1.29 -13.31
C ALA A 245 -7.80 1.68 -11.87
N ALA A 246 -7.52 2.95 -11.52
CA ALA A 246 -7.86 3.53 -10.23
C ALA A 246 -9.38 3.69 -10.08
N THR A 247 -9.87 3.46 -8.87
CA THR A 247 -11.25 3.76 -8.51
C THR A 247 -11.31 4.55 -7.21
N ASP A 248 -12.20 5.55 -7.17
CA ASP A 248 -12.52 6.33 -5.98
C ASP A 248 -13.17 5.49 -4.88
N HIS A 249 -13.87 4.43 -5.29
CA HIS A 249 -14.75 3.62 -4.46
C HIS A 249 -14.10 3.10 -3.18
N TYR A 250 -12.78 2.90 -3.22
CA TYR A 250 -12.01 2.32 -2.13
C TYR A 250 -11.10 3.31 -1.41
N TRP A 251 -11.05 4.55 -1.85
CA TRP A 251 -10.11 5.54 -1.33
C TRP A 251 -10.77 6.75 -0.66
N GLY A 252 -12.12 6.76 -0.56
CA GLY A 252 -12.87 7.82 0.14
C GLY A 252 -12.58 7.86 1.65
N GLY A 253 -12.96 8.95 2.30
CA GLY A 253 -12.84 9.13 3.75
C GLY A 253 -11.38 9.02 4.25
N PRO A 254 -10.97 7.93 4.91
CA PRO A 254 -9.65 7.81 5.52
C PRO A 254 -8.47 7.96 4.56
N GLY A 255 -8.65 7.60 3.28
CA GLY A 255 -7.63 7.80 2.25
C GLY A 255 -7.44 9.28 1.91
N LEU A 256 -8.54 10.04 1.82
CA LEU A 256 -8.49 11.48 1.57
C LEU A 256 -7.90 12.26 2.76
N GLU A 257 -8.25 11.89 3.99
CA GLU A 257 -7.65 12.47 5.19
C GLU A 257 -6.13 12.23 5.22
N ALA A 258 -5.69 11.00 4.92
CA ALA A 258 -4.28 10.66 4.82
C ALA A 258 -3.59 11.45 3.69
N LEU A 259 -4.26 11.70 2.55
CA LEU A 259 -3.74 12.51 1.46
C LEU A 259 -3.48 13.96 1.91
N GLN A 260 -4.38 14.57 2.69
CA GLN A 260 -4.18 15.93 3.19
C GLN A 260 -2.90 16.05 4.03
N THR A 261 -2.55 15.02 4.78
CA THR A 261 -1.31 14.94 5.56
C THR A 261 -0.08 14.67 4.68
N ALA A 262 -0.24 13.86 3.64
CA ALA A 262 0.85 13.39 2.80
C ALA A 262 1.17 14.30 1.60
N LYS A 263 0.24 15.17 1.18
CA LYS A 263 0.26 15.91 -0.10
C LYS A 263 1.56 16.64 -0.40
N GLU A 264 2.17 17.27 0.59
CA GLU A 264 3.43 18.01 0.42
C GLU A 264 4.63 17.09 0.05
N ARG A 265 4.48 15.80 0.27
CA ARG A 265 5.52 14.79 0.01
C ARG A 265 5.24 13.93 -1.20
N VAL A 266 3.96 13.72 -1.54
CA VAL A 266 3.57 13.06 -2.79
C VAL A 266 3.88 14.00 -3.95
N ARG A 267 4.84 13.64 -4.78
CA ARG A 267 5.35 14.53 -5.82
C ARG A 267 4.61 14.41 -7.13
N ARG A 268 4.35 13.17 -7.55
CA ARG A 268 3.74 12.89 -8.85
C ARG A 268 2.92 11.62 -8.82
N VAL A 269 1.78 11.70 -9.48
CA VAL A 269 0.91 10.56 -9.72
C VAL A 269 0.56 10.49 -11.21
N PHE A 270 0.79 9.32 -11.80
CA PHE A 270 0.38 9.03 -13.18
C PHE A 270 -0.74 7.99 -13.14
N LEU A 271 -1.88 8.32 -13.72
CA LEU A 271 -3.04 7.45 -13.80
C LEU A 271 -3.17 6.90 -15.23
N ILE A 272 -3.40 5.61 -15.39
CA ILE A 272 -3.73 4.98 -16.66
C ILE A 272 -4.97 4.12 -16.46
N THR A 273 -6.01 4.37 -17.24
CA THR A 273 -7.25 3.57 -17.23
C THR A 273 -7.78 3.52 -18.66
N GLY A 274 -8.14 2.34 -19.14
CA GLY A 274 -8.68 2.22 -20.49
C GLY A 274 -9.99 3.01 -20.65
N GLU A 275 -10.24 3.58 -21.83
CA GLU A 275 -11.49 4.30 -22.12
C GLU A 275 -12.72 3.41 -21.94
N HIS A 276 -12.57 2.10 -22.20
CA HIS A 276 -13.63 1.11 -22.04
C HIS A 276 -13.61 0.39 -20.68
N ASP A 277 -12.86 0.91 -19.71
CA ASP A 277 -12.83 0.37 -18.36
C ASP A 277 -13.99 0.89 -17.53
N GLY A 278 -14.74 0.00 -16.87
CA GLY A 278 -15.86 0.38 -16.02
C GLY A 278 -15.50 1.22 -14.78
N VAL A 279 -14.19 1.45 -14.51
CA VAL A 279 -13.73 2.30 -13.39
C VAL A 279 -13.20 3.66 -13.87
N ILE A 280 -13.41 4.04 -15.13
CA ILE A 280 -12.87 5.28 -15.70
C ILE A 280 -13.36 6.53 -14.95
N ASP A 281 -14.62 6.60 -14.60
CA ASP A 281 -15.20 7.72 -13.84
C ASP A 281 -14.55 7.84 -12.46
N GLY A 282 -14.32 6.72 -11.80
CA GLY A 282 -13.59 6.68 -10.53
C GLY A 282 -12.13 7.13 -10.66
N THR A 283 -11.49 6.84 -11.79
CA THR A 283 -10.13 7.34 -12.08
C THR A 283 -10.12 8.86 -12.18
N HIS A 284 -11.07 9.48 -12.88
CA HIS A 284 -11.20 10.94 -12.96
C HIS A 284 -11.53 11.56 -11.60
N GLN A 285 -12.31 10.89 -10.77
CA GLN A 285 -12.55 11.35 -9.41
C GLN A 285 -11.28 11.33 -8.55
N VAL A 286 -10.44 10.31 -8.69
CA VAL A 286 -9.12 10.25 -8.03
C VAL A 286 -8.21 11.36 -8.55
N GLU A 287 -8.19 11.62 -9.85
CA GLU A 287 -7.46 12.75 -10.46
C GLU A 287 -7.85 14.07 -9.80
N ASP A 288 -9.14 14.34 -9.71
CA ASP A 288 -9.70 15.54 -9.09
C ASP A 288 -9.25 15.72 -7.63
N TRP A 289 -9.27 14.67 -6.84
CA TRP A 289 -8.82 14.73 -5.45
C TRP A 289 -7.33 15.02 -5.34
N LEU A 290 -6.50 14.39 -6.17
CA LEU A 290 -5.07 14.63 -6.22
C LEU A 290 -4.76 16.06 -6.66
N ALA A 291 -5.45 16.56 -7.71
CA ALA A 291 -5.28 17.92 -8.21
C ALA A 291 -5.67 18.97 -7.15
N ARG A 292 -6.79 18.78 -6.45
CA ARG A 292 -7.21 19.66 -5.33
C ARG A 292 -6.23 19.63 -4.16
N ALA A 293 -5.53 18.51 -3.96
CA ALA A 293 -4.45 18.41 -2.97
C ALA A 293 -3.14 19.04 -3.45
N GLY A 294 -3.06 19.54 -4.69
CA GLY A 294 -1.86 20.15 -5.27
C GLY A 294 -0.80 19.14 -5.73
N VAL A 295 -1.17 17.87 -5.90
CA VAL A 295 -0.27 16.84 -6.41
C VAL A 295 -0.14 16.95 -7.93
N ASP A 296 1.09 16.95 -8.46
CA ASP A 296 1.36 16.92 -9.92
C ASP A 296 0.84 15.59 -10.50
N THR A 297 -0.32 15.65 -11.14
CA THR A 297 -1.08 14.48 -11.60
C THR A 297 -1.22 14.49 -13.12
N ARG A 298 -1.12 13.32 -13.74
CA ARG A 298 -1.37 13.09 -15.16
C ARG A 298 -2.25 11.88 -15.36
N VAL A 299 -3.24 12.00 -16.26
CA VAL A 299 -4.11 10.90 -16.67
C VAL A 299 -3.92 10.60 -18.14
N VAL A 300 -3.96 9.33 -18.50
CA VAL A 300 -4.03 8.82 -19.87
C VAL A 300 -5.09 7.74 -19.96
N THR A 301 -6.00 7.87 -20.91
CA THR A 301 -7.12 6.96 -21.14
C THR A 301 -7.05 6.40 -22.57
N PRO A 302 -6.27 5.31 -22.81
CA PRO A 302 -6.17 4.77 -24.17
C PRO A 302 -7.51 4.22 -24.68
N GLY A 303 -7.91 4.64 -25.88
CA GLY A 303 -9.21 4.29 -26.48
C GLY A 303 -9.39 2.82 -26.87
N ASP A 304 -8.31 2.05 -26.91
CA ASP A 304 -8.30 0.62 -27.25
C ASP A 304 -8.02 -0.29 -26.06
N MET A 305 -8.25 0.22 -24.83
CA MET A 305 -8.06 -0.53 -23.59
C MET A 305 -9.33 -0.58 -22.76
N GLY A 306 -9.56 -1.74 -22.14
CA GLY A 306 -10.51 -1.95 -21.05
C GLY A 306 -9.79 -2.14 -19.70
N HIS A 307 -10.34 -3.00 -18.84
CA HIS A 307 -9.78 -3.32 -17.52
C HIS A 307 -8.61 -4.31 -17.64
N GLU A 308 -7.46 -3.85 -18.06
CA GLU A 308 -6.32 -4.72 -18.36
C GLU A 308 -4.96 -4.09 -18.09
N LEU A 309 -3.95 -4.96 -17.91
CA LEU A 309 -2.54 -4.60 -17.86
C LEU A 309 -1.90 -4.91 -19.23
N ALA A 310 -1.76 -3.90 -20.10
CA ALA A 310 -1.36 -4.05 -21.49
C ALA A 310 0.16 -3.96 -21.71
N LEU A 311 0.99 -4.41 -20.76
CA LEU A 311 2.46 -4.31 -20.83
C LEU A 311 3.06 -4.87 -22.11
N ASP A 312 2.53 -6.02 -22.58
CA ASP A 312 3.05 -6.72 -23.75
C ASP A 312 2.65 -6.04 -25.06
N ARG A 313 1.50 -5.35 -25.08
CA ARG A 313 0.95 -4.68 -26.27
C ARG A 313 1.34 -3.21 -26.37
N LYS A 314 1.54 -2.54 -25.23
CA LYS A 314 1.78 -1.09 -25.12
C LYS A 314 2.94 -0.76 -24.17
N PRO A 315 4.13 -1.36 -24.30
CA PRO A 315 5.25 -1.12 -23.38
C PRO A 315 5.64 0.37 -23.32
N GLU A 316 5.54 1.10 -24.44
CA GLU A 316 5.90 2.51 -24.53
C GLU A 316 5.01 3.41 -23.66
N LEU A 317 3.74 3.06 -23.46
CA LEU A 317 2.84 3.78 -22.56
C LEU A 317 3.40 3.79 -21.13
N TYR A 318 3.85 2.64 -20.66
CA TYR A 318 4.41 2.49 -19.31
C TYR A 318 5.82 3.08 -19.20
N HIS A 319 6.64 2.97 -20.23
CA HIS A 319 7.93 3.66 -20.30
C HIS A 319 7.76 5.18 -20.19
N GLN A 320 6.81 5.77 -20.92
CA GLN A 320 6.52 7.20 -20.87
C GLN A 320 6.01 7.64 -19.49
N ALA A 321 5.10 6.86 -18.90
CA ALA A 321 4.58 7.12 -17.56
C ALA A 321 5.70 7.12 -16.51
N LEU A 322 6.53 6.08 -16.47
CA LEU A 322 7.65 5.98 -15.55
C LEU A 322 8.72 7.06 -15.81
N ALA A 323 9.01 7.38 -17.07
CA ALA A 323 9.92 8.47 -17.41
C ALA A 323 9.38 9.84 -16.96
N TRP A 324 8.08 10.08 -17.04
CA TRP A 324 7.46 11.31 -16.55
C TRP A 324 7.54 11.41 -15.02
N LEU A 325 7.29 10.32 -14.31
CA LEU A 325 7.43 10.25 -12.84
C LEU A 325 8.86 10.57 -12.40
N ASP A 326 9.88 10.15 -13.14
CA ASP A 326 11.29 10.32 -12.81
C ASP A 326 11.85 11.73 -13.13
N ARG A 327 11.22 12.51 -14.04
CA ARG A 327 11.74 13.81 -14.53
C ARG A 327 11.97 14.85 -13.44
N GLY A 328 11.24 14.79 -12.32
CA GLY A 328 11.28 15.78 -11.25
C GLY A 328 12.60 15.87 -10.50
N ASP A 329 13.35 14.79 -10.42
CA ASP A 329 14.57 14.74 -9.61
C ASP A 329 15.79 15.35 -10.32
N LYS A 330 15.74 15.48 -11.64
CA LYS A 330 16.84 16.06 -12.43
C LYS A 330 16.91 17.59 -12.29
N LYS A 331 15.79 18.29 -12.11
CA LYS A 331 15.77 19.75 -11.93
C LYS A 331 16.39 20.19 -10.60
N ASN A 332 16.17 19.44 -9.52
CA ASN A 332 16.73 19.77 -8.21
C ASN A 332 18.26 19.58 -8.11
N LYS A 333 18.84 18.67 -8.90
CA LYS A 333 20.31 18.53 -8.95
C LYS A 333 20.98 19.71 -9.63
N LYS A 334 20.38 20.29 -10.69
CA LYS A 334 20.93 21.46 -11.37
C LYS A 334 20.90 22.71 -10.49
N ASN A 335 19.85 22.91 -9.70
CA ASN A 335 19.74 24.05 -8.80
C ASN A 335 20.66 23.94 -7.58
N LYS A 336 20.88 22.73 -7.04
CA LYS A 336 21.89 22.55 -5.97
C LYS A 336 23.31 22.82 -6.46
N ASN A 337 23.68 22.29 -7.62
CA ASN A 337 25.01 22.53 -8.20
C ASN A 337 25.20 23.98 -8.65
N GLY A 338 24.13 24.70 -9.01
CA GLY A 338 24.13 26.12 -9.30
C GLY A 338 24.31 27.00 -8.07
N ALA A 339 23.66 26.64 -6.96
CA ALA A 339 23.79 27.34 -5.68
C ALA A 339 25.18 27.17 -5.06
N GLU A 340 25.73 25.95 -5.06
CA GLU A 340 27.09 25.68 -4.55
C GLU A 340 28.18 26.34 -5.41
N ARG A 341 27.95 26.53 -6.71
CA ARG A 341 28.86 27.28 -7.59
C ARG A 341 28.78 28.77 -7.37
N GLY A 342 27.58 29.32 -7.08
CA GLY A 342 27.37 30.73 -6.75
C GLY A 342 28.05 31.13 -5.44
N GLU A 343 27.94 30.30 -4.40
CA GLU A 343 28.57 30.57 -3.11
C GLU A 343 30.12 30.47 -3.17
N ARG A 344 30.69 29.64 -4.05
CA ARG A 344 32.14 29.57 -4.24
C ARG A 344 32.71 30.77 -4.97
N ILE A 345 31.93 31.44 -5.83
CA ILE A 345 32.35 32.64 -6.55
C ILE A 345 32.23 33.90 -5.67
N ALA A 346 31.26 33.91 -4.75
CA ALA A 346 31.08 35.02 -3.81
C ALA A 346 32.09 35.04 -2.63
N ARG A 347 32.89 33.99 -2.47
CA ARG A 347 33.94 33.91 -1.42
C ARG A 347 35.38 34.07 -1.94
N LYS A 348 35.56 34.46 -3.19
CA LYS A 348 36.85 34.87 -3.76
C LYS A 348 36.81 36.39 -4.06
#